data_680580d9fabf8f5675c4305cc3f604c3
#
_entry.id   680580d9fabf8f5675c4305cc3f604c3
#
_cell.length_a   1.000
_cell.length_b   1.000
_cell.length_c   1.000
_cell.angle_alpha   90.00
_cell.angle_beta   90.00
_cell.angle_gamma   90.00
#
_symmetry.space_group_name_H-M   'P 1'
#
loop_
_entity.id
_entity.type
_entity.pdbx_description
1 polymer ?
#
loop_
_entity_poly.entity_id
_entity_poly.type
_entity_poly.pdbx_seq_one_letter_code
_entity_poly.pdbx_strand_id
1 'polypeptide(L)'
;MSESVDWGWKLREAVERLKTQYDHIGRKTGAPFLGIVYPPEAEVAALKEWHTIAESMRPEFDIRTVDVLAVTRSVIEELGVHSVVEAMANPMPGANPEAELGNMWVAALAKKVKECATERPAMGKVVIVLESLAALYPAAGPRDLMQKLWDQEQNFLSGPVVVLIPGTLVERKVYSFVNERDELMYRGDIL
;
A
#
# COMPACT_ATOMS: atom_id res chain seq x y z
N MET A 1 -28.48 2.50 -11.44
CA MET A 1 -27.68 3.72 -11.20
C MET A 1 -26.69 3.37 -10.10
N SER A 2 -25.45 3.14 -10.49
CA SER A 2 -24.36 2.91 -9.52
C SER A 2 -24.12 4.26 -8.84
N GLU A 3 -24.42 4.35 -7.54
CA GLU A 3 -23.92 5.45 -6.72
C GLU A 3 -22.40 5.42 -6.83
N SER A 4 -21.84 6.42 -7.49
CA SER A 4 -20.41 6.67 -7.38
C SER A 4 -20.18 7.03 -5.93
N VAL A 5 -19.77 6.04 -5.14
CA VAL A 5 -19.38 6.25 -3.75
C VAL A 5 -18.31 7.33 -3.78
N ASP A 6 -18.62 8.49 -3.25
CA ASP A 6 -17.68 9.61 -3.17
C ASP A 6 -16.47 9.18 -2.31
N TRP A 7 -15.45 8.63 -2.97
CA TRP A 7 -14.19 8.22 -2.30
C TRP A 7 -13.40 9.43 -1.77
N GLY A 8 -13.66 10.62 -2.26
CA GLY A 8 -12.95 11.84 -1.83
C GLY A 8 -13.14 12.16 -0.34
N TRP A 9 -14.30 11.82 0.26
CA TRP A 9 -14.46 11.99 1.71
C TRP A 9 -13.51 11.11 2.52
N LYS A 10 -13.17 9.91 2.01
CA LYS A 10 -12.24 8.99 2.68
C LYS A 10 -10.84 9.59 2.77
N LEU A 11 -10.38 10.26 1.72
CA LEU A 11 -9.10 10.96 1.73
C LEU A 11 -9.09 12.09 2.77
N ARG A 12 -10.18 12.87 2.85
CA ARG A 12 -10.33 13.94 3.86
C ARG A 12 -10.39 13.38 5.27
N GLU A 13 -11.14 12.29 5.48
CA GLU A 13 -11.20 11.60 6.77
C GLU A 13 -9.83 11.03 7.18
N ALA A 14 -9.08 10.48 6.24
CA ALA A 14 -7.72 10.00 6.52
C ALA A 14 -6.80 11.13 6.99
N VAL A 15 -6.86 12.28 6.33
CA VAL A 15 -6.09 13.48 6.75
C VAL A 15 -6.49 13.95 8.13
N GLU A 16 -7.79 13.98 8.43
CA GLU A 16 -8.27 14.37 9.75
C GLU A 16 -7.78 13.41 10.84
N ARG A 17 -7.78 12.10 10.57
CA ARG A 17 -7.21 11.10 11.50
C ARG A 17 -5.70 11.26 11.67
N LEU A 18 -4.97 11.54 10.60
CA LEU A 18 -3.54 11.83 10.68
C LEU A 18 -3.24 13.04 11.55
N LYS A 19 -4.05 14.11 11.45
CA LYS A 19 -3.88 15.33 12.25
C LYS A 19 -4.27 15.14 13.72
N THR A 20 -5.37 14.45 13.98
CA THR A 20 -5.96 14.36 15.32
C THR A 20 -5.61 13.09 16.09
N GLN A 21 -5.28 12.01 15.40
CA GLN A 21 -5.12 10.67 15.97
C GLN A 21 -3.81 9.98 15.55
N TYR A 22 -2.79 10.74 15.16
CA TYR A 22 -1.52 10.20 14.63
C TYR A 22 -0.98 9.02 15.43
N ASP A 23 -0.87 9.16 16.76
CA ASP A 23 -0.33 8.13 17.65
C ASP A 23 -1.33 6.99 17.96
N HIS A 24 -2.56 7.10 17.45
CA HIS A 24 -3.64 6.15 17.74
C HIS A 24 -4.10 5.34 16.53
N ILE A 25 -3.66 5.71 15.32
CA ILE A 25 -3.98 4.97 14.10
C ILE A 25 -3.53 3.53 14.25
N GLY A 26 -4.45 2.59 14.05
CA GLY A 26 -4.20 1.15 14.13
C GLY A 26 -3.87 0.62 15.52
N ARG A 27 -3.83 1.44 16.58
CA ARG A 27 -3.44 1.01 17.94
C ARG A 27 -4.33 -0.11 18.48
N LYS A 28 -5.62 -0.07 18.20
CA LYS A 28 -6.58 -1.11 18.63
C LYS A 28 -6.34 -2.46 17.97
N THR A 29 -5.70 -2.46 16.81
CA THR A 29 -5.41 -3.64 15.99
C THR A 29 -3.94 -4.03 16.04
N GLY A 30 -3.12 -3.21 16.66
CA GLY A 30 -1.69 -3.44 16.89
C GLY A 30 -0.76 -3.04 15.76
N ALA A 31 -1.26 -2.55 14.61
CA ALA A 31 -0.43 -2.12 13.49
C ALA A 31 -0.84 -0.74 12.96
N PRO A 32 0.11 0.17 12.66
CA PRO A 32 -0.17 1.55 12.31
C PRO A 32 -0.60 1.73 10.84
N PHE A 33 -1.43 0.82 10.33
CA PHE A 33 -1.93 0.87 8.97
C PHE A 33 -3.26 1.62 8.88
N LEU A 34 -3.41 2.47 7.87
CA LEU A 34 -4.64 3.13 7.48
C LEU A 34 -4.92 2.85 6.00
N GLY A 35 -5.79 1.87 5.72
CA GLY A 35 -6.24 1.53 4.38
C GLY A 35 -7.31 2.51 3.89
N ILE A 36 -7.18 2.97 2.66
CA ILE A 36 -8.17 3.78 1.97
C ILE A 36 -8.55 3.08 0.69
N VAL A 37 -9.78 2.57 0.63
CA VAL A 37 -10.29 1.83 -0.54
C VAL A 37 -11.04 2.78 -1.46
N TYR A 38 -10.65 2.79 -2.74
CA TYR A 38 -11.27 3.58 -3.80
C TYR A 38 -11.48 2.71 -5.06
N PRO A 39 -12.48 3.03 -5.92
CA PRO A 39 -12.73 2.26 -7.13
C PRO A 39 -11.49 2.22 -8.04
N PRO A 40 -11.10 1.06 -8.62
CA PRO A 40 -9.90 0.97 -9.46
C PRO A 40 -9.90 1.95 -10.64
N GLU A 41 -11.05 2.20 -11.24
CA GLU A 41 -11.23 3.16 -12.33
C GLU A 41 -10.98 4.62 -11.91
N ALA A 42 -11.02 4.90 -10.61
CA ALA A 42 -10.76 6.23 -10.06
C ALA A 42 -9.29 6.46 -9.66
N GLU A 43 -8.39 5.49 -9.85
CA GLU A 43 -7.01 5.52 -9.32
C GLU A 43 -6.28 6.81 -9.67
N VAL A 44 -6.29 7.22 -10.94
CA VAL A 44 -5.59 8.45 -11.38
C VAL A 44 -6.13 9.69 -10.65
N ALA A 45 -7.45 9.79 -10.50
CA ALA A 45 -8.09 10.90 -9.80
C ALA A 45 -7.81 10.85 -8.29
N ALA A 46 -7.89 9.66 -7.69
CA ALA A 46 -7.64 9.45 -6.27
C ALA A 46 -6.18 9.79 -5.88
N LEU A 47 -5.21 9.32 -6.66
CA LEU A 47 -3.80 9.64 -6.43
C LEU A 47 -3.52 11.14 -6.60
N LYS A 48 -4.09 11.77 -7.63
CA LYS A 48 -3.94 13.22 -7.84
C LYS A 48 -4.52 14.03 -6.69
N GLU A 49 -5.69 13.68 -6.20
CA GLU A 49 -6.32 14.35 -5.06
C GLU A 49 -5.52 14.11 -3.78
N TRP A 50 -5.05 12.86 -3.55
CA TRP A 50 -4.19 12.56 -2.42
C TRP A 50 -2.92 13.40 -2.42
N HIS A 51 -2.21 13.51 -3.54
CA HIS A 51 -0.98 14.31 -3.64
C HIS A 51 -1.25 15.79 -3.34
N THR A 52 -2.37 16.34 -3.81
CA THR A 52 -2.77 17.72 -3.51
C THR A 52 -3.01 17.93 -2.01
N ILE A 53 -3.71 17.00 -1.38
CA ILE A 53 -4.01 17.06 0.06
C ILE A 53 -2.72 16.86 0.87
N ALA A 54 -1.88 15.89 0.51
CA ALA A 54 -0.63 15.58 1.17
C ALA A 54 0.32 16.79 1.18
N GLU A 55 0.40 17.52 0.07
CA GLU A 55 1.22 18.76 0.01
C GLU A 55 0.71 19.80 0.99
N SER A 56 -0.60 19.92 1.20
CA SER A 56 -1.20 20.85 2.16
C SER A 56 -0.91 20.50 3.63
N MET A 57 -0.46 19.28 3.91
CA MET A 57 -0.12 18.84 5.27
C MET A 57 1.29 19.24 5.70
N ARG A 58 2.12 19.73 4.78
CA ARG A 58 3.44 20.26 5.08
C ARG A 58 3.35 21.65 5.72
N PRO A 59 4.26 22.04 6.62
CA PRO A 59 5.42 21.28 7.11
C PRO A 59 5.14 20.41 8.34
N GLU A 60 3.89 20.30 8.79
CA GLU A 60 3.54 19.53 10.00
C GLU A 60 3.85 18.04 9.84
N PHE A 61 3.69 17.52 8.62
CA PHE A 61 3.96 16.12 8.28
C PHE A 61 5.02 15.99 7.19
N ASP A 62 5.91 15.02 7.38
CA ASP A 62 6.86 14.54 6.37
C ASP A 62 6.23 13.34 5.66
N ILE A 63 5.57 13.61 4.53
CA ILE A 63 4.89 12.59 3.73
C ILE A 63 5.89 11.92 2.79
N ARG A 64 6.09 10.61 2.97
CA ARG A 64 7.03 9.80 2.20
C ARG A 64 6.27 8.77 1.38
N THR A 65 6.27 8.94 0.08
CA THR A 65 5.55 8.07 -0.84
C THR A 65 6.44 6.94 -1.34
N VAL A 66 5.94 5.72 -1.27
CA VAL A 66 6.49 4.53 -1.93
C VAL A 66 5.57 4.17 -3.09
N ASP A 67 6.04 4.41 -4.31
CA ASP A 67 5.34 4.01 -5.52
C ASP A 67 5.60 2.52 -5.78
N VAL A 68 4.57 1.71 -5.54
CA VAL A 68 4.63 0.25 -5.66
C VAL A 68 4.93 -0.15 -7.11
N LEU A 69 4.35 0.54 -8.10
CA LEU A 69 4.63 0.27 -9.52
C LEU A 69 6.11 0.49 -9.86
N ALA A 70 6.72 1.55 -9.37
CA ALA A 70 8.14 1.82 -9.60
C ALA A 70 9.03 0.72 -9.01
N VAL A 71 8.73 0.27 -7.79
CA VAL A 71 9.51 -0.79 -7.11
C VAL A 71 9.33 -2.15 -7.81
N THR A 72 8.10 -2.54 -8.13
CA THR A 72 7.84 -3.82 -8.83
C THR A 72 8.51 -3.86 -10.20
N ARG A 73 8.48 -2.74 -10.92
CA ARG A 73 9.16 -2.59 -12.20
C ARG A 73 10.68 -2.73 -12.06
N SER A 74 11.28 -2.09 -11.06
CA SER A 74 12.73 -2.20 -10.80
C SER A 74 13.16 -3.64 -10.56
N VAL A 75 12.38 -4.41 -9.79
CA VAL A 75 12.64 -5.84 -9.56
C VAL A 75 12.63 -6.64 -10.87
N ILE A 76 11.64 -6.39 -11.75
CA ILE A 76 11.58 -7.07 -13.06
C ILE A 76 12.79 -6.69 -13.94
N GLU A 77 13.18 -5.43 -13.93
CA GLU A 77 14.36 -4.94 -14.68
C GLU A 77 15.66 -5.60 -14.18
N GLU A 78 15.82 -5.75 -12.86
CA GLU A 78 16.98 -6.43 -12.24
C GLU A 78 17.03 -7.93 -12.55
N LEU A 79 15.88 -8.60 -12.59
CA LEU A 79 15.78 -10.03 -12.96
C LEU A 79 15.96 -10.26 -14.47
N GLY A 80 15.75 -9.24 -15.28
CA GLY A 80 15.68 -9.29 -16.72
C GLY A 80 14.29 -9.68 -17.23
N VAL A 81 13.66 -8.76 -17.95
CA VAL A 81 12.26 -8.92 -18.45
C VAL A 81 12.08 -10.23 -19.22
N HIS A 82 13.04 -10.58 -20.09
CA HIS A 82 12.97 -11.82 -20.88
C HIS A 82 12.96 -13.07 -19.99
N SER A 83 13.82 -13.11 -18.95
CA SER A 83 13.90 -14.24 -18.02
C SER A 83 12.60 -14.42 -17.23
N VAL A 84 11.97 -13.32 -16.81
CA VAL A 84 10.68 -13.35 -16.11
C VAL A 84 9.59 -13.88 -17.04
N VAL A 85 9.52 -13.39 -18.28
CA VAL A 85 8.53 -13.84 -19.28
C VAL A 85 8.71 -15.33 -19.58
N GLU A 86 9.95 -15.80 -19.75
CA GLU A 86 10.25 -17.20 -20.02
C GLU A 86 9.86 -18.10 -18.85
N ALA A 87 10.19 -17.71 -17.62
CA ALA A 87 9.80 -18.44 -16.41
C ALA A 87 8.27 -18.57 -16.25
N MET A 88 7.53 -17.49 -16.58
CA MET A 88 6.08 -17.49 -16.55
C MET A 88 5.46 -18.37 -17.64
N ALA A 89 6.03 -18.33 -18.85
CA ALA A 89 5.52 -19.08 -19.99
C ALA A 89 5.84 -20.59 -19.91
N ASN A 90 6.99 -20.94 -19.36
CA ASN A 90 7.52 -22.31 -19.32
C ASN A 90 8.03 -22.64 -17.89
N PRO A 91 7.14 -22.72 -16.89
CA PRO A 91 7.57 -22.98 -15.52
C PRO A 91 8.18 -24.38 -15.38
N MET A 92 9.25 -24.49 -14.62
CA MET A 92 9.82 -25.81 -14.27
C MET A 92 8.80 -26.61 -13.45
N PRO A 93 8.81 -27.97 -13.57
CA PRO A 93 7.92 -28.80 -12.76
C PRO A 93 8.03 -28.49 -11.26
N GLY A 94 6.91 -28.15 -10.63
CA GLY A 94 6.82 -27.80 -9.22
C GLY A 94 7.17 -26.35 -8.88
N ALA A 95 7.62 -25.54 -9.83
CA ALA A 95 7.82 -24.10 -9.63
C ALA A 95 6.49 -23.32 -9.70
N ASN A 96 6.41 -22.23 -8.95
CA ASN A 96 5.33 -21.25 -9.06
C ASN A 96 5.95 -19.84 -9.25
N PRO A 97 6.34 -19.49 -10.49
CA PRO A 97 7.04 -18.27 -10.77
C PRO A 97 6.23 -17.01 -10.44
N GLU A 98 4.90 -17.08 -10.52
CA GLU A 98 4.04 -15.98 -10.10
C GLU A 98 4.16 -15.71 -8.60
N ALA A 99 4.04 -16.75 -7.77
CA ALA A 99 4.17 -16.61 -6.32
C ALA A 99 5.60 -16.19 -5.91
N GLU A 100 6.62 -16.71 -6.60
CA GLU A 100 8.01 -16.33 -6.39
C GLU A 100 8.23 -14.85 -6.69
N LEU A 101 7.72 -14.36 -7.82
CA LEU A 101 7.79 -12.94 -8.18
C LEU A 101 7.05 -12.07 -7.16
N GLY A 102 5.84 -12.47 -6.75
CA GLY A 102 5.07 -11.78 -5.71
C GLY A 102 5.85 -11.66 -4.39
N ASN A 103 6.52 -12.72 -3.96
CA ASN A 103 7.38 -12.70 -2.77
C ASN A 103 8.57 -11.74 -2.92
N MET A 104 9.19 -11.69 -4.09
CA MET A 104 10.30 -10.77 -4.38
C MET A 104 9.83 -9.32 -4.35
N TRP A 105 8.68 -9.00 -4.94
CA TRP A 105 8.07 -7.68 -4.88
C TRP A 105 7.77 -7.25 -3.45
N VAL A 106 7.12 -8.11 -2.68
CA VAL A 106 6.79 -7.84 -1.27
C VAL A 106 8.05 -7.61 -0.43
N ALA A 107 9.11 -8.39 -0.66
CA ALA A 107 10.39 -8.23 0.03
C ALA A 107 11.07 -6.89 -0.34
N ALA A 108 11.11 -6.54 -1.62
CA ALA A 108 11.69 -5.28 -2.09
C ALA A 108 10.92 -4.06 -1.55
N LEU A 109 9.58 -4.13 -1.54
CA LEU A 109 8.72 -3.09 -0.97
C LEU A 109 8.91 -2.94 0.53
N ALA A 110 8.98 -4.04 1.27
CA ALA A 110 9.23 -4.01 2.71
C ALA A 110 10.58 -3.36 3.04
N LYS A 111 11.63 -3.67 2.25
CA LYS A 111 12.93 -3.00 2.34
C LYS A 111 12.81 -1.50 2.10
N LYS A 112 12.10 -1.10 1.03
CA LYS A 112 11.91 0.32 0.68
C LYS A 112 11.15 1.09 1.76
N VAL A 113 10.09 0.50 2.31
CA VAL A 113 9.34 1.08 3.44
C VAL A 113 10.23 1.24 4.66
N LYS A 114 11.06 0.24 4.99
CA LYS A 114 12.02 0.31 6.10
C LYS A 114 13.04 1.44 5.91
N GLU A 115 13.59 1.59 4.70
CA GLU A 115 14.48 2.71 4.37
C GLU A 115 13.78 4.05 4.61
N CYS A 116 12.55 4.22 4.08
CA CYS A 116 11.75 5.42 4.30
C CYS A 116 11.43 5.66 5.79
N ALA A 117 11.15 4.62 6.57
CA ALA A 117 10.81 4.76 7.98
C ALA A 117 12.00 5.13 8.87
N THR A 118 13.20 4.67 8.52
CA THR A 118 14.43 4.87 9.31
C THR A 118 15.22 6.11 8.91
N GLU A 119 14.93 6.69 7.76
CA GLU A 119 15.53 7.95 7.35
C GLU A 119 15.15 9.07 8.31
N ARG A 120 16.13 9.90 8.67
CA ARG A 120 15.88 11.03 9.57
C ARG A 120 14.88 12.01 8.96
N PRO A 121 13.79 12.38 9.67
CA PRO A 121 12.82 13.31 9.14
C PRO A 121 13.44 14.68 8.90
N ALA A 122 13.15 15.27 7.74
CA ALA A 122 13.56 16.63 7.42
C ALA A 122 12.82 17.64 8.32
N MET A 123 11.54 17.41 8.54
CA MET A 123 10.69 18.16 9.48
C MET A 123 9.38 17.38 9.72
N GLY A 124 8.72 17.69 10.84
CA GLY A 124 7.39 17.16 11.14
C GLY A 124 7.33 15.67 11.48
N LYS A 125 6.13 15.15 11.50
CA LYS A 125 5.81 13.76 11.80
C LYS A 125 5.83 12.92 10.52
N VAL A 126 6.51 11.79 10.51
CA VAL A 126 6.63 10.93 9.33
C VAL A 126 5.33 10.17 9.07
N VAL A 127 4.83 10.25 7.85
CA VAL A 127 3.75 9.41 7.33
C VAL A 127 4.24 8.74 6.05
N ILE A 128 4.19 7.41 6.02
CA ILE A 128 4.53 6.64 4.82
C ILE A 128 3.25 6.39 4.03
N VAL A 129 3.32 6.54 2.73
CA VAL A 129 2.19 6.31 1.82
C VAL A 129 2.56 5.27 0.80
N LEU A 130 1.74 4.23 0.66
CA LEU A 130 1.87 3.21 -0.37
C LEU A 130 0.83 3.50 -1.45
N GLU A 131 1.28 3.73 -2.67
CA GLU A 131 0.43 4.02 -3.82
C GLU A 131 0.70 3.09 -5.01
N SER A 132 -0.18 3.09 -6.00
CA SER A 132 -0.08 2.24 -7.20
C SER A 132 -0.10 0.73 -6.88
N LEU A 133 -0.88 0.33 -5.87
CA LEU A 133 -0.89 -1.05 -5.39
C LEU A 133 -1.43 -2.06 -6.40
N ALA A 134 -2.21 -1.62 -7.41
CA ALA A 134 -2.66 -2.48 -8.50
C ALA A 134 -1.50 -3.24 -9.18
N ALA A 135 -0.29 -2.68 -9.14
CA ALA A 135 0.92 -3.31 -9.69
C ALA A 135 1.30 -4.64 -9.03
N LEU A 136 0.75 -4.95 -7.84
CA LEU A 136 0.98 -6.24 -7.18
C LEU A 136 0.15 -7.38 -7.78
N TYR A 137 -1.02 -7.06 -8.39
CA TYR A 137 -1.91 -8.07 -8.94
C TYR A 137 -1.32 -8.69 -10.23
N PRO A 138 -1.46 -10.02 -10.46
CA PRO A 138 -2.10 -11.01 -9.58
C PRO A 138 -1.16 -11.67 -8.55
N ALA A 139 0.15 -11.44 -8.63
CA ALA A 139 1.18 -12.19 -7.92
C ALA A 139 1.18 -11.96 -6.39
N ALA A 140 0.76 -10.78 -5.95
CA ALA A 140 0.64 -10.41 -4.54
C ALA A 140 -0.51 -9.41 -4.33
N GLY A 141 -0.72 -8.99 -3.09
CA GLY A 141 -1.69 -7.95 -2.75
C GLY A 141 -1.30 -7.11 -1.54
N PRO A 142 -2.11 -6.09 -1.22
CA PRO A 142 -1.87 -5.22 -0.08
C PRO A 142 -1.71 -5.98 1.24
N ARG A 143 -2.50 -7.04 1.44
CA ARG A 143 -2.43 -7.90 2.63
C ARG A 143 -1.05 -8.53 2.79
N ASP A 144 -0.47 -9.07 1.71
CA ASP A 144 0.83 -9.75 1.75
C ASP A 144 1.93 -8.76 2.16
N LEU A 145 1.86 -7.53 1.63
CA LEU A 145 2.79 -6.46 1.98
C LEU A 145 2.63 -6.02 3.44
N MET A 146 1.40 -5.75 3.89
CA MET A 146 1.14 -5.35 5.28
C MET A 146 1.56 -6.45 6.27
N GLN A 147 1.32 -7.72 5.96
CA GLN A 147 1.77 -8.85 6.77
C GLN A 147 3.30 -8.88 6.85
N LYS A 148 3.98 -8.72 5.72
CA LYS A 148 5.45 -8.69 5.67
C LYS A 148 6.03 -7.55 6.49
N LEU A 149 5.46 -6.36 6.39
CA LEU A 149 5.88 -5.19 7.16
C LEU A 149 5.70 -5.41 8.67
N TRP A 150 4.63 -6.09 9.05
CA TRP A 150 4.36 -6.41 10.43
C TRP A 150 5.32 -7.47 11.00
N ASP A 151 5.62 -8.51 10.23
CA ASP A 151 6.44 -9.65 10.66
C ASP A 151 7.94 -9.30 10.75
N GLN A 152 8.39 -8.30 10.00
CA GLN A 152 9.83 -7.97 9.86
C GLN A 152 10.44 -7.13 10.98
N GLU A 153 9.87 -7.00 12.14
CA GLU A 153 10.30 -6.15 13.24
C GLU A 153 9.33 -4.99 13.48
N GLN A 154 8.46 -5.19 14.43
CA GLN A 154 7.41 -4.27 14.85
C GLN A 154 7.90 -2.85 15.23
N ASN A 155 9.20 -2.67 15.41
CA ASN A 155 9.77 -1.46 16.01
C ASN A 155 10.23 -0.40 15.00
N PHE A 156 10.23 -0.67 13.69
CA PHE A 156 10.70 0.34 12.73
C PHE A 156 9.59 1.28 12.24
N LEU A 157 8.33 0.87 12.32
CA LEU A 157 7.19 1.71 11.98
C LEU A 157 6.84 2.62 13.15
N SER A 158 7.48 3.77 13.22
CA SER A 158 7.25 4.77 14.28
C SER A 158 6.02 5.65 14.04
N GLY A 159 5.45 5.62 12.85
CA GLY A 159 4.30 6.42 12.44
C GLY A 159 3.34 5.67 11.52
N PRO A 160 2.22 6.30 11.15
CA PRO A 160 1.23 5.72 10.28
C PRO A 160 1.74 5.35 8.89
N VAL A 161 1.25 4.24 8.36
CA VAL A 161 1.39 3.85 6.97
C VAL A 161 0.01 3.90 6.31
N VAL A 162 -0.17 4.86 5.43
CA VAL A 162 -1.38 4.99 4.60
C VAL A 162 -1.24 4.06 3.41
N VAL A 163 -2.26 3.25 3.18
CA VAL A 163 -2.28 2.24 2.10
C VAL A 163 -3.42 2.59 1.15
N LEU A 164 -3.11 3.08 -0.04
CA LEU A 164 -4.08 3.46 -1.06
C LEU A 164 -4.46 2.24 -1.89
N ILE A 165 -5.64 1.68 -1.62
CA ILE A 165 -6.07 0.36 -2.13
C ILE A 165 -7.09 0.53 -3.25
N PRO A 166 -6.75 0.21 -4.52
CA PRO A 166 -7.75 0.13 -5.58
C PRO A 166 -8.64 -1.11 -5.38
N GLY A 167 -9.95 -0.90 -5.27
CA GLY A 167 -10.89 -1.99 -5.02
C GLY A 167 -12.24 -1.51 -4.51
N THR A 168 -13.00 -2.43 -3.95
CA THR A 168 -14.32 -2.17 -3.37
C THR A 168 -14.38 -2.71 -1.95
N LEU A 169 -14.89 -1.93 -1.00
CA LEU A 169 -15.13 -2.41 0.35
C LEU A 169 -16.38 -3.32 0.35
N VAL A 170 -16.17 -4.59 0.68
CA VAL A 170 -17.24 -5.61 0.67
C VAL A 170 -17.92 -5.70 2.04
N GLU A 171 -17.11 -5.69 3.10
CA GLU A 171 -17.55 -5.68 4.48
C GLU A 171 -16.67 -4.75 5.32
N ARG A 172 -16.98 -4.57 6.59
CA ARG A 172 -16.30 -3.62 7.47
C ARG A 172 -14.76 -3.68 7.43
N LYS A 173 -14.19 -4.84 7.16
CA LYS A 173 -12.73 -5.06 7.07
C LYS A 173 -12.31 -5.93 5.89
N VAL A 174 -13.24 -6.20 4.99
CA VAL A 174 -12.97 -6.99 3.78
C VAL A 174 -13.11 -6.08 2.56
N TYR A 175 -12.10 -6.06 1.74
CA TYR A 175 -12.10 -5.35 0.46
C TYR A 175 -11.78 -6.33 -0.68
N SER A 176 -12.38 -6.08 -1.83
CA SER A 176 -12.04 -6.79 -3.07
C SER A 176 -10.96 -6.01 -3.79
N PHE A 177 -9.72 -6.49 -3.69
CA PHE A 177 -8.55 -5.85 -4.31
C PHE A 177 -8.65 -5.93 -5.83
N VAL A 178 -8.55 -4.78 -6.49
CA VAL A 178 -8.78 -4.59 -7.94
C VAL A 178 -10.09 -5.21 -8.44
N ASN A 179 -11.06 -5.41 -7.53
CA ASN A 179 -12.34 -6.10 -7.75
C ASN A 179 -12.21 -7.57 -8.18
N GLU A 180 -11.07 -8.21 -7.92
CA GLU A 180 -10.77 -9.58 -8.34
C GLU A 180 -10.44 -10.51 -7.15
N ARG A 181 -9.87 -9.96 -6.08
CA ARG A 181 -9.42 -10.76 -4.95
C ARG A 181 -9.85 -10.18 -3.62
N ASP A 182 -10.68 -10.92 -2.87
CA ASP A 182 -11.11 -10.52 -1.54
C ASP A 182 -9.98 -10.70 -0.53
N GLU A 183 -9.69 -9.63 0.21
CA GLU A 183 -8.69 -9.60 1.26
C GLU A 183 -9.26 -9.03 2.56
N LEU A 184 -8.83 -9.59 3.68
CA LEU A 184 -9.17 -9.11 5.00
C LEU A 184 -8.08 -8.14 5.50
N MET A 185 -8.47 -6.93 5.88
CA MET A 185 -7.63 -6.00 6.63
C MET A 185 -7.53 -6.49 8.08
N TYR A 186 -6.64 -7.42 8.32
CA TYR A 186 -6.52 -8.06 9.64
C TYR A 186 -6.04 -7.08 10.71
N ARG A 187 -5.10 -6.20 10.35
CA ARG A 187 -4.51 -5.19 11.23
C ARG A 187 -4.59 -3.81 10.59
N GLY A 188 -4.88 -2.81 11.40
CA GLY A 188 -5.05 -1.44 10.94
C GLY A 188 -6.51 -1.01 10.83
N ASP A 189 -6.69 0.24 10.45
CA ASP A 189 -7.98 0.87 10.19
C ASP A 189 -8.23 0.91 8.68
N ILE A 190 -9.50 0.89 8.26
CA ILE A 190 -9.88 0.94 6.84
C ILE A 190 -11.04 1.94 6.64
N LEU A 191 -10.98 2.66 5.53
CA LEU A 191 -11.97 3.63 5.07
C LEU A 191 -12.53 3.25 3.69
#